data_8bbc73960b9f77bf93e9e5e63fa498bf
#
_entry.id   8bbc73960b9f77bf93e9e5e63fa498bf
#
_cell.length_a   1.000
_cell.length_b   1.000
_cell.length_c   1.000
_cell.angle_alpha   90.00
_cell.angle_beta   90.00
_cell.angle_gamma   90.00
#
_symmetry.space_group_name_H-M   'P 1'
#
loop_
_entity.id
_entity.type
_entity.pdbx_description
1 polymer ?
#
loop_
_entity_poly.entity_id
_entity_poly.type
_entity_poly.pdbx_seq_one_letter_code
_entity_poly.pdbx_strand_id
1 'polypeptide(L)'
;MSWKKISLALLFGLVLSIGMEVQAQRFIDPQDSPPFKDRLYYGANLSLQFGTITFIDVSPLAGVMITDKFSAGLGATYQYFNDRRFIGGDQSIFGGRIFTRYNLFPNIFAHAEYESLNLDVFNRQSETFQREWVPGLFVGAGYFVPYGERGGANFKLLFNLLYDNLRSPYAEPFVIRVGFVL
;
A
#
# COMPACT_ATOMS: atom_id res chain seq x y z
N MET A 1 -12.53 27.79 26.26
CA MET A 1 -11.87 26.53 25.83
C MET A 1 -12.17 26.36 24.35
N SER A 2 -11.16 26.40 23.45
CA SER A 2 -11.41 26.57 22.01
C SER A 2 -11.91 25.27 21.39
N TRP A 3 -12.87 25.35 20.49
CA TRP A 3 -13.50 24.25 19.76
C TRP A 3 -12.47 23.30 19.09
N LYS A 4 -11.32 23.84 18.66
CA LYS A 4 -10.22 23.06 18.08
C LYS A 4 -9.59 22.05 19.06
N LYS A 5 -9.57 22.35 20.36
CA LYS A 5 -9.06 21.45 21.39
C LYS A 5 -10.04 20.31 21.72
N ILE A 6 -11.34 20.59 21.58
CA ILE A 6 -12.41 19.60 21.79
C ILE A 6 -12.42 18.60 20.60
N SER A 7 -12.27 19.08 19.36
CA SER A 7 -12.20 18.21 18.18
C SER A 7 -10.97 17.30 18.19
N LEU A 8 -9.82 17.81 18.66
CA LEU A 8 -8.60 17.02 18.76
C LEU A 8 -8.70 15.96 19.88
N ALA A 9 -9.33 16.30 21.00
CA ALA A 9 -9.54 15.36 22.11
C ALA A 9 -10.56 14.26 21.74
N LEU A 10 -11.59 14.59 20.97
CA LEU A 10 -12.56 13.62 20.45
C LEU A 10 -11.94 12.69 19.42
N LEU A 11 -11.07 13.21 18.54
CA LEU A 11 -10.34 12.39 17.57
C LEU A 11 -9.37 11.43 18.28
N PHE A 12 -8.67 11.90 19.31
CA PHE A 12 -7.76 11.09 20.12
C PHE A 12 -8.49 10.06 20.98
N GLY A 13 -9.65 10.40 21.52
CA GLY A 13 -10.53 9.48 22.26
C GLY A 13 -11.12 8.39 21.37
N LEU A 14 -11.45 8.70 20.11
CA LEU A 14 -11.96 7.73 19.14
C LEU A 14 -10.86 6.72 18.73
N VAL A 15 -9.62 7.16 18.64
CA VAL A 15 -8.47 6.27 18.34
C VAL A 15 -8.14 5.34 19.51
N LEU A 16 -8.35 5.78 20.75
CA LEU A 16 -8.11 4.98 21.95
C LEU A 16 -9.21 3.97 22.26
N SER A 17 -10.44 4.18 21.80
CA SER A 17 -11.56 3.26 22.04
C SER A 17 -11.56 2.03 21.10
N ILE A 18 -10.67 1.95 20.11
CA ILE A 18 -10.52 0.81 19.19
C ILE A 18 -9.60 -0.28 19.79
N GLY A 19 -9.15 -0.13 21.01
CA GLY A 19 -8.32 -1.10 21.75
C GLY A 19 -9.07 -2.32 22.30
N MET A 20 -10.15 -2.79 21.67
CA MET A 20 -10.74 -4.08 22.00
C MET A 20 -10.03 -5.20 21.26
N GLU A 21 -9.51 -6.12 22.02
CA GLU A 21 -8.80 -7.31 21.59
C GLU A 21 -9.61 -8.10 20.55
N VAL A 22 -9.31 -7.88 19.29
CA VAL A 22 -9.72 -8.79 18.23
C VAL A 22 -8.48 -9.55 17.80
N GLN A 23 -8.37 -10.80 18.27
CA GLN A 23 -7.37 -11.77 17.82
C GLN A 23 -7.70 -12.23 16.39
N ALA A 24 -7.66 -11.31 15.43
CA ALA A 24 -7.90 -11.65 14.03
C ALA A 24 -6.61 -11.99 13.26
N GLN A 25 -5.46 -12.00 13.94
CA GLN A 25 -4.24 -12.58 13.38
C GLN A 25 -4.21 -14.05 13.78
N ARG A 26 -4.35 -14.95 12.81
CA ARG A 26 -4.09 -16.37 13.02
C ARG A 26 -2.65 -16.53 13.48
N PHE A 27 -2.46 -16.75 14.78
CA PHE A 27 -1.22 -17.32 15.29
C PHE A 27 -1.16 -18.77 14.79
N ILE A 28 -0.22 -19.05 13.93
CA ILE A 28 0.10 -20.41 13.53
C ILE A 28 0.95 -20.98 14.66
N ASP A 29 0.41 -21.94 15.42
CA ASP A 29 1.20 -22.68 16.41
C ASP A 29 2.33 -23.42 15.68
N PRO A 30 3.59 -23.30 16.10
CA PRO A 30 4.71 -24.00 15.47
C PRO A 30 4.56 -25.52 15.40
N GLN A 31 3.68 -26.10 16.24
CA GLN A 31 3.40 -27.55 16.25
C GLN A 31 2.29 -27.98 15.28
N ASP A 32 1.40 -27.06 14.87
CA ASP A 32 0.35 -27.29 13.89
C ASP A 32 0.52 -26.32 12.71
N SER A 33 1.47 -26.61 11.82
CA SER A 33 1.62 -25.84 10.57
C SER A 33 0.38 -26.07 9.70
N PRO A 34 -0.53 -25.08 9.57
CA PRO A 34 -1.71 -25.24 8.74
C PRO A 34 -1.30 -25.53 7.30
N PRO A 35 -2.15 -26.22 6.54
CA PRO A 35 -1.91 -26.49 5.13
C PRO A 35 -1.58 -25.19 4.37
N PHE A 36 -0.76 -25.29 3.34
CA PHE A 36 -0.32 -24.13 2.56
C PHE A 36 -1.49 -23.22 2.11
N LYS A 37 -2.63 -23.83 1.75
CA LYS A 37 -3.84 -23.11 1.32
C LYS A 37 -4.40 -22.18 2.41
N ASP A 38 -4.31 -22.58 3.66
CA ASP A 38 -4.82 -21.80 4.79
C ASP A 38 -3.91 -20.64 5.20
N ARG A 39 -2.68 -20.64 4.68
CA ARG A 39 -1.69 -19.57 4.87
C ARG A 39 -1.74 -18.52 3.78
N LEU A 40 -2.46 -18.79 2.69
CA LEU A 40 -2.64 -17.83 1.59
C LEU A 40 -3.64 -16.74 2.00
N TYR A 41 -3.35 -15.52 1.60
CA TYR A 41 -4.26 -14.41 1.68
C TYR A 41 -4.23 -13.61 0.38
N TYR A 42 -5.34 -12.99 0.08
CA TYR A 42 -5.53 -12.15 -1.11
C TYR A 42 -5.98 -10.77 -0.68
N GLY A 43 -5.71 -9.79 -1.51
CA GLY A 43 -6.14 -8.43 -1.22
C GLY A 43 -5.96 -7.51 -2.41
N ALA A 44 -6.26 -6.25 -2.18
CA ALA A 44 -6.01 -5.18 -3.14
C ALA A 44 -5.73 -3.86 -2.41
N ASN A 45 -4.89 -3.02 -3.02
CA ASN A 45 -4.85 -1.61 -2.68
C ASN A 45 -5.70 -0.87 -3.71
N LEU A 46 -6.44 0.12 -3.23
CA LEU A 46 -7.25 1.01 -4.05
C LEU A 46 -6.90 2.45 -3.69
N SER A 47 -6.73 3.28 -4.71
CA SER A 47 -6.64 4.72 -4.54
C SER A 47 -7.42 5.40 -5.66
N LEU A 48 -8.29 6.31 -5.29
CA LEU A 48 -9.16 7.02 -6.22
C LEU A 48 -9.09 8.52 -5.93
N GLN A 49 -8.85 9.29 -6.98
CA GLN A 49 -8.92 10.75 -6.95
C GLN A 49 -9.67 11.22 -8.17
N PHE A 50 -10.64 12.10 -7.97
CA PHE A 50 -11.43 12.70 -9.03
C PHE A 50 -11.40 14.22 -8.93
N GLY A 51 -11.39 14.90 -10.09
CA GLY A 51 -11.38 16.35 -10.17
C GLY A 51 -10.67 16.82 -11.43
N THR A 52 -9.88 17.86 -11.31
CA THR A 52 -8.99 18.35 -12.37
C THR A 52 -7.98 17.26 -12.77
N ILE A 53 -7.51 16.52 -11.78
CA ILE A 53 -6.70 15.31 -11.96
C ILE A 53 -7.58 14.12 -11.60
N THR A 54 -7.66 13.16 -12.52
CA THR A 54 -8.26 11.84 -12.28
C THR A 54 -7.12 10.84 -12.08
N PHE A 55 -7.10 10.17 -10.94
CA PHE A 55 -6.14 9.12 -10.63
C PHE A 55 -6.90 7.90 -10.09
N ILE A 56 -6.66 6.75 -10.70
CA ILE A 56 -7.25 5.47 -10.33
C ILE A 56 -6.10 4.48 -10.19
N ASP A 57 -5.92 3.91 -9.01
CA ASP A 57 -4.98 2.82 -8.73
C ASP A 57 -5.75 1.59 -8.30
N VAL A 58 -5.52 0.48 -8.99
CA VAL A 58 -6.03 -0.84 -8.64
C VAL A 58 -4.85 -1.80 -8.61
N SER A 59 -4.56 -2.30 -7.43
CA SER A 59 -3.35 -3.09 -7.18
C SER A 59 -3.67 -4.37 -6.42
N PRO A 60 -4.12 -5.43 -7.13
CA PRO A 60 -4.35 -6.74 -6.52
C PRO A 60 -3.04 -7.33 -5.99
N LEU A 61 -3.15 -8.10 -4.93
CA LEU A 61 -2.02 -8.79 -4.30
C LEU A 61 -2.42 -10.18 -3.80
N ALA A 62 -1.41 -11.04 -3.72
CA ALA A 62 -1.50 -12.34 -3.08
C ALA A 62 -0.27 -12.53 -2.20
N GLY A 63 -0.46 -13.09 -1.02
CA GLY A 63 0.62 -13.36 -0.09
C GLY A 63 0.44 -14.67 0.64
N VAL A 64 1.50 -15.10 1.29
CA VAL A 64 1.53 -16.31 2.11
C VAL A 64 2.19 -16.02 3.45
N MET A 65 1.59 -16.46 4.51
CA MET A 65 2.20 -16.49 5.84
C MET A 65 3.26 -17.59 5.86
N ILE A 66 4.53 -17.20 5.98
CA ILE A 66 5.67 -18.14 6.05
C ILE A 66 5.84 -18.61 7.48
N THR A 67 5.71 -17.69 8.43
CA THR A 67 5.66 -17.93 9.88
C THR A 67 4.51 -17.13 10.47
N ASP A 68 4.27 -17.25 11.76
CA ASP A 68 3.22 -16.49 12.49
C ASP A 68 3.39 -14.96 12.34
N LYS A 69 4.63 -14.51 12.17
CA LYS A 69 4.96 -13.10 12.11
C LYS A 69 5.40 -12.63 10.73
N PHE A 70 5.89 -13.54 9.89
CA PHE A 70 6.50 -13.19 8.61
C PHE A 70 5.66 -13.67 7.44
N SER A 71 5.37 -12.77 6.53
CA SER A 71 4.71 -13.07 5.26
C SER A 71 5.46 -12.44 4.09
N ALA A 72 5.32 -13.07 2.94
CA ALA A 72 5.78 -12.55 1.67
C ALA A 72 4.68 -12.68 0.62
N GLY A 73 4.76 -11.85 -0.40
CA GLY A 73 3.75 -11.85 -1.45
C GLY A 73 4.18 -11.10 -2.68
N LEU A 74 3.31 -11.13 -3.65
CA LEU A 74 3.46 -10.41 -4.91
C LEU A 74 2.14 -9.73 -5.28
N GLY A 75 2.24 -8.73 -6.12
CA GLY A 75 1.07 -8.00 -6.61
C GLY A 75 1.31 -7.41 -7.99
N ALA A 76 0.23 -7.09 -8.65
CA ALA A 76 0.24 -6.29 -9.85
C ALA A 76 -0.22 -4.87 -9.53
N THR A 77 0.17 -3.91 -10.34
CA THR A 77 -0.24 -2.52 -10.24
C THR A 77 -0.76 -2.05 -11.58
N TYR A 78 -1.93 -1.45 -11.57
CA TYR A 78 -2.44 -0.69 -12.69
C TYR A 78 -2.91 0.68 -12.18
N GLN A 79 -2.36 1.74 -12.77
CA GLN A 79 -2.72 3.12 -12.44
C GLN A 79 -3.12 3.84 -13.72
N TYR A 80 -4.23 4.55 -13.65
CA TYR A 80 -4.66 5.47 -14.70
C TYR A 80 -4.58 6.90 -14.14
N PHE A 81 -3.85 7.74 -14.85
CA PHE A 81 -3.68 9.16 -14.53
C PHE A 81 -4.19 9.98 -15.70
N ASN A 82 -4.97 11.03 -15.41
CA ASN A 82 -5.41 12.00 -16.43
C ASN A 82 -5.44 13.40 -15.80
N ASP A 83 -4.68 14.31 -16.39
CA ASP A 83 -4.71 15.72 -16.04
C ASP A 83 -5.45 16.51 -17.14
N ARG A 84 -6.67 16.94 -16.83
CA ARG A 84 -7.54 17.66 -17.78
C ARG A 84 -7.03 19.04 -18.20
N ARG A 85 -5.97 19.54 -17.58
CA ARG A 85 -5.36 20.83 -17.94
C ARG A 85 -4.50 20.74 -19.20
N PHE A 86 -4.10 19.52 -19.59
CA PHE A 86 -3.22 19.26 -20.71
C PHE A 86 -3.90 18.34 -21.73
N ILE A 87 -3.79 18.68 -23.01
CA ILE A 87 -4.22 17.79 -24.10
C ILE A 87 -3.23 16.63 -24.20
N GLY A 88 -3.72 15.40 -24.09
CA GLY A 88 -2.86 14.20 -24.03
C GLY A 88 -2.23 13.96 -22.65
N GLY A 89 -2.83 14.54 -21.60
CA GLY A 89 -2.39 14.34 -20.21
C GLY A 89 -2.84 13.02 -19.58
N ASP A 90 -3.22 12.03 -20.39
CA ASP A 90 -3.61 10.70 -19.94
C ASP A 90 -2.44 9.73 -20.02
N GLN A 91 -2.23 8.99 -18.94
CA GLN A 91 -1.17 8.00 -18.85
C GLN A 91 -1.69 6.74 -18.14
N SER A 92 -1.36 5.58 -18.70
CA SER A 92 -1.55 4.29 -18.06
C SER A 92 -0.21 3.75 -17.58
N ILE A 93 -0.13 3.44 -16.31
CA ILE A 93 1.05 2.90 -15.63
C ILE A 93 0.71 1.48 -15.21
N PHE A 94 1.59 0.54 -15.48
CA PHE A 94 1.41 -0.84 -15.04
C PHE A 94 2.73 -1.43 -14.56
N GLY A 95 2.64 -2.43 -13.72
CA GLY A 95 3.82 -3.09 -13.22
C GLY A 95 3.53 -4.16 -12.20
N GLY A 96 4.57 -4.55 -11.49
CA GLY A 96 4.49 -5.57 -10.47
C GLY A 96 5.28 -5.18 -9.23
N ARG A 97 4.95 -5.86 -8.15
CA ARG A 97 5.63 -5.69 -6.87
C ARG A 97 5.83 -7.02 -6.18
N ILE A 98 6.91 -7.10 -5.42
CA ILE A 98 7.13 -8.15 -4.43
C ILE A 98 7.23 -7.47 -3.07
N PHE A 99 6.68 -8.09 -2.04
CA PHE A 99 6.70 -7.49 -0.72
C PHE A 99 6.91 -8.51 0.37
N THR A 100 7.40 -8.01 1.49
CA THR A 100 7.48 -8.76 2.75
C THR A 100 6.84 -7.94 3.86
N ARG A 101 6.29 -8.66 4.84
CA ARG A 101 5.66 -8.07 6.02
C ARG A 101 6.11 -8.84 7.25
N TYR A 102 6.41 -8.10 8.30
CA TYR A 102 6.75 -8.66 9.59
C TYR A 102 5.86 -8.04 10.68
N ASN A 103 5.06 -8.85 11.36
CA ASN A 103 4.17 -8.42 12.42
C ASN A 103 4.99 -8.14 13.68
N LEU A 104 5.11 -6.85 14.05
CA LEU A 104 5.82 -6.39 15.24
C LEU A 104 4.94 -6.53 16.49
N PHE A 105 3.70 -6.12 16.35
CA PHE A 105 2.65 -6.15 17.38
C PHE A 105 1.35 -6.68 16.75
N PRO A 106 0.30 -6.98 17.53
CA PRO A 106 -0.94 -7.56 16.99
C PRO A 106 -1.52 -6.86 15.76
N ASN A 107 -1.45 -5.54 15.71
CA ASN A 107 -2.02 -4.74 14.61
C ASN A 107 -0.98 -3.89 13.86
N ILE A 108 0.30 -3.95 14.26
CA ILE A 108 1.36 -3.15 13.67
C ILE A 108 2.36 -4.07 12.99
N PHE A 109 2.70 -3.75 11.74
CA PHE A 109 3.65 -4.52 10.97
C PHE A 109 4.68 -3.62 10.29
N ALA A 110 5.91 -4.10 10.17
CA ALA A 110 6.89 -3.56 9.26
C ALA A 110 6.62 -4.08 7.84
N HIS A 111 6.91 -3.28 6.84
CA HIS A 111 6.68 -3.60 5.44
C HIS A 111 7.88 -3.18 4.60
N ALA A 112 8.31 -4.07 3.71
CA ALA A 112 9.28 -3.77 2.67
C ALA A 112 8.74 -4.26 1.33
N GLU A 113 8.88 -3.43 0.28
CA GLU A 113 8.30 -3.70 -1.03
C GLU A 113 9.24 -3.20 -2.12
N TYR A 114 9.53 -4.04 -3.09
CA TYR A 114 10.14 -3.65 -4.35
C TYR A 114 9.06 -3.62 -5.43
N GLU A 115 8.95 -2.47 -6.08
CA GLU A 115 7.99 -2.22 -7.15
C GLU A 115 8.75 -1.86 -8.43
N SER A 116 8.28 -2.33 -9.57
CA SER A 116 8.76 -1.89 -10.87
C SER A 116 7.57 -1.51 -11.73
N LEU A 117 7.51 -0.24 -12.12
CA LEU A 117 6.40 0.35 -12.89
C LEU A 117 6.88 0.77 -14.27
N ASN A 118 6.09 0.43 -15.27
CA ASN A 118 6.28 0.86 -16.65
C ASN A 118 5.43 2.11 -16.91
N LEU A 119 6.08 3.23 -17.18
CA LEU A 119 5.45 4.53 -17.37
C LEU A 119 6.22 5.38 -18.37
N ASP A 120 5.58 6.45 -18.85
CA ASP A 120 6.21 7.40 -19.76
C ASP A 120 7.02 8.43 -18.96
N VAL A 121 8.33 8.45 -19.18
CA VAL A 121 9.28 9.37 -18.56
C VAL A 121 9.75 10.40 -19.58
N PHE A 122 9.78 11.67 -19.21
CA PHE A 122 10.27 12.71 -20.08
C PHE A 122 11.80 12.68 -20.18
N ASN A 123 12.30 12.39 -21.37
CA ASN A 123 13.73 12.42 -21.66
C ASN A 123 14.14 13.83 -22.11
N ARG A 124 14.96 14.50 -21.30
CA ARG A 124 15.43 15.88 -21.57
C ARG A 124 16.36 16.00 -22.78
N GLN A 125 17.03 14.91 -23.17
CA GLN A 125 17.97 14.96 -24.32
C GLN A 125 17.25 14.87 -25.66
N SER A 126 16.17 14.09 -25.73
CA SER A 126 15.37 13.90 -26.93
C SER A 126 14.10 14.76 -26.95
N GLU A 127 13.81 15.46 -25.84
CA GLU A 127 12.58 16.25 -25.67
C GLU A 127 11.29 15.45 -25.93
N THR A 128 11.33 14.13 -25.67
CA THR A 128 10.23 13.20 -25.92
C THR A 128 9.94 12.36 -24.71
N PHE A 129 8.70 11.88 -24.62
CA PHE A 129 8.32 10.87 -23.63
C PHE A 129 8.75 9.49 -24.14
N GLN A 130 9.40 8.73 -23.27
CA GLN A 130 9.83 7.37 -23.54
C GLN A 130 9.32 6.45 -22.44
N ARG A 131 8.84 5.29 -22.86
CA ARG A 131 8.34 4.27 -21.94
C ARG A 131 9.51 3.57 -21.25
N GLU A 132 9.56 3.67 -19.93
CA GLU A 132 10.64 3.11 -19.12
C GLU A 132 10.11 2.32 -17.94
N TRP A 133 10.93 1.38 -17.46
CA TRP A 133 10.71 0.72 -16.20
C TRP A 133 11.37 1.51 -15.07
N VAL A 134 10.58 1.97 -14.14
CA VAL A 134 11.03 2.76 -12.98
C VAL A 134 10.94 1.91 -11.73
N PRO A 135 12.07 1.59 -11.08
CA PRO A 135 12.08 0.83 -9.85
C PRO A 135 11.77 1.72 -8.65
N GLY A 136 11.11 1.14 -7.66
CA GLY A 136 10.88 1.73 -6.34
C GLY A 136 11.19 0.70 -5.24
N LEU A 137 11.87 1.12 -4.19
CA LEU A 137 12.10 0.29 -3.01
C LEU A 137 11.48 1.01 -1.81
N PHE A 138 10.42 0.46 -1.30
CA PHE A 138 9.64 1.04 -0.22
C PHE A 138 9.88 0.30 1.08
N VAL A 139 10.11 1.06 2.15
CA VAL A 139 10.17 0.55 3.50
C VAL A 139 9.28 1.38 4.41
N GLY A 140 8.68 0.77 5.41
CA GLY A 140 7.83 1.50 6.32
C GLY A 140 7.07 0.59 7.27
N ALA A 141 5.99 1.11 7.80
CA ALA A 141 5.13 0.40 8.72
C ALA A 141 3.66 0.53 8.30
N GLY A 142 2.86 -0.37 8.81
CA GLY A 142 1.42 -0.33 8.62
C GLY A 142 0.65 -0.74 9.85
N TYR A 143 -0.61 -0.33 9.84
CA TYR A 143 -1.60 -0.70 10.84
C TYR A 143 -2.70 -1.52 10.18
N PHE A 144 -3.04 -2.65 10.77
CA PHE A 144 -4.09 -3.54 10.29
C PHE A 144 -5.34 -3.38 11.16
N VAL A 145 -6.47 -3.12 10.52
CA VAL A 145 -7.78 -3.07 11.18
C VAL A 145 -8.54 -4.31 10.75
N PRO A 146 -8.69 -5.32 11.63
CA PRO A 146 -9.41 -6.52 11.30
C PRO A 146 -10.90 -6.23 11.08
N TYR A 147 -11.49 -6.90 10.11
CA TYR A 147 -12.92 -6.84 9.82
C TYR A 147 -13.43 -8.27 9.55
N GLY A 148 -14.32 -8.75 10.41
CA GLY A 148 -14.80 -10.13 10.35
C GLY A 148 -13.75 -11.14 10.80
N GLU A 149 -13.90 -12.39 10.39
CA GLU A 149 -13.07 -13.51 10.87
C GLU A 149 -11.75 -13.67 10.09
N ARG A 150 -11.67 -13.22 8.84
CA ARG A 150 -10.52 -13.52 7.96
C ARG A 150 -9.96 -12.31 7.21
N GLY A 151 -10.62 -11.16 7.27
CA GLY A 151 -10.24 -10.01 6.48
C GLY A 151 -9.97 -8.76 7.29
N GLY A 152 -9.54 -7.70 6.61
CA GLY A 152 -9.34 -6.40 7.22
C GLY A 152 -8.83 -5.35 6.26
N ALA A 153 -8.80 -4.11 6.76
CA ALA A 153 -8.18 -3.00 6.09
C ALA A 153 -6.75 -2.79 6.61
N ASN A 154 -5.85 -2.38 5.75
CA ASN A 154 -4.51 -2.01 6.16
C ASN A 154 -4.17 -0.60 5.68
N PHE A 155 -3.52 0.14 6.55
CA PHE A 155 -2.98 1.47 6.30
C PHE A 155 -1.47 1.39 6.38
N LYS A 156 -0.77 1.84 5.36
CA LYS A 156 0.68 1.78 5.28
C LYS A 156 1.25 3.16 5.04
N LEU A 157 2.28 3.52 5.79
CA LEU A 157 3.13 4.67 5.53
C LEU A 157 4.50 4.14 5.08
N LEU A 158 4.86 4.44 3.86
CA LEU A 158 6.03 3.91 3.18
C LEU A 158 6.94 5.04 2.73
N PHE A 159 8.24 4.81 2.76
CA PHE A 159 9.27 5.69 2.24
C PHE A 159 10.00 4.99 1.09
N ASN A 160 10.10 5.65 -0.06
CA ASN A 160 10.79 5.15 -1.24
C ASN A 160 12.29 5.47 -1.16
N LEU A 161 13.12 4.45 -0.97
CA LEU A 161 14.57 4.57 -0.89
C LEU A 161 15.22 4.83 -2.27
N LEU A 162 14.51 4.51 -3.37
CA LEU A 162 14.96 4.74 -4.74
C LEU A 162 14.20 5.91 -5.39
N TYR A 163 13.72 6.85 -4.57
CA TYR A 163 12.97 7.98 -5.09
C TYR A 163 13.82 8.86 -6.02
N ASP A 164 13.29 9.10 -7.21
CA ASP A 164 13.82 10.03 -8.20
C ASP A 164 12.70 10.97 -8.63
N ASN A 165 12.83 12.26 -8.34
CA ASN A 165 11.81 13.27 -8.61
C ASN A 165 11.53 13.50 -10.09
N LEU A 166 12.39 13.02 -11.00
CA LEU A 166 12.22 13.15 -12.45
C LEU A 166 11.54 11.95 -13.10
N ARG A 167 11.63 10.78 -12.45
CA ARG A 167 11.17 9.51 -13.03
C ARG A 167 10.05 8.86 -12.22
N SER A 168 9.96 9.18 -10.92
CA SER A 168 8.97 8.57 -10.04
C SER A 168 7.55 9.00 -10.41
N PRO A 169 6.57 8.08 -10.43
CA PRO A 169 5.16 8.44 -10.56
C PRO A 169 4.59 9.08 -9.29
N TYR A 170 5.33 9.04 -8.19
CA TYR A 170 4.94 9.61 -6.91
C TYR A 170 5.50 11.02 -6.77
N ALA A 171 4.67 11.98 -6.31
CA ALA A 171 5.08 13.37 -6.12
C ALA A 171 6.12 13.54 -5.01
N GLU A 172 6.08 12.65 -4.01
CA GLU A 172 6.92 12.71 -2.81
C GLU A 172 7.51 11.32 -2.52
N PRO A 173 8.64 11.23 -1.78
CA PRO A 173 9.21 9.95 -1.39
C PRO A 173 8.33 9.18 -0.39
N PHE A 174 7.39 9.86 0.27
CA PHE A 174 6.44 9.23 1.19
C PHE A 174 5.16 8.85 0.47
N VAL A 175 4.69 7.63 0.71
CA VAL A 175 3.46 7.11 0.13
C VAL A 175 2.57 6.55 1.23
N ILE A 176 1.31 6.98 1.25
CA ILE A 176 0.27 6.38 2.09
C ILE A 176 -0.54 5.45 1.20
N ARG A 177 -0.65 4.20 1.61
CA ARG A 177 -1.49 3.20 0.91
C ARG A 177 -2.55 2.64 1.82
N VAL A 178 -3.75 2.52 1.29
CA VAL A 178 -4.88 1.86 1.93
C VAL A 178 -5.19 0.61 1.12
N GLY A 179 -5.39 -0.50 1.81
CA GLY A 179 -5.68 -1.78 1.16
C GLY A 179 -6.61 -2.63 1.99
N PHE A 180 -7.13 -3.67 1.34
CA PHE A 180 -7.99 -4.67 1.95
C PHE A 180 -7.37 -6.03 1.73
N VAL A 181 -7.55 -6.91 2.71
CA VAL A 181 -7.09 -8.30 2.70
C VAL A 181 -8.26 -9.18 3.10
N LEU A 182 -8.39 -10.31 2.41
CA LEU A 182 -9.43 -11.33 2.61
C LEU A 182 -8.81 -12.69 2.94
#